data_3cd5a553fe1cdcbb1210ebc5ff6a8c49
#
_entry.id   3cd5a553fe1cdcbb1210ebc5ff6a8c49
#
_cell.length_a   1.000
_cell.length_b   1.000
_cell.length_c   1.000
_cell.angle_alpha   90.00
_cell.angle_beta   90.00
_cell.angle_gamma   90.00
#
_symmetry.space_group_name_H-M   'P 1'
#
loop_
_entity.id
_entity.type
_entity.pdbx_description
1 polymer ?
#
loop_
_entity_poly.entity_id
_entity_poly.type
_entity_poly.pdbx_seq_one_letter_code
_entity_poly.pdbx_strand_id
1 'polypeptide(L)'
;RVYLITRHDARVIVYERDGTFVTSWGEGVFSGRPHCIRFGSDGAVYTVDDVDHTVRKFTPDGKPLMMLGTPGVASDTGIDPSIKDLYDRLSSITHGGPPFNRPTGVAIAPNGDLYVCDGYANARIHRFSADGTLIQSWGEPGTAPGHFNLPHDIWVATDGRVFVADRENDRIQIFGSAGRFLEQWTHVQRPTGLCIRDRLIYVSELWWTPGQRSFRLGKVERDMPGRVSVLDMSGKLLTRFGHEGERTAPGNFIAPHGICADSRGDIYVAEVTHTFAASRGLVPAGSHTFQKFARV
;
A
#
# COMPACT_ATOMS: atom_id res chain seq x y z
N ARG A 1 -1.33 9.51 18.47
CA ARG A 1 -2.03 10.21 17.39
C ARG A 1 -2.20 9.31 16.18
N VAL A 2 -3.23 9.61 15.38
CA VAL A 2 -3.53 8.94 14.12
C VAL A 2 -3.35 9.94 12.99
N TYR A 3 -2.54 9.59 12.00
CA TYR A 3 -2.28 10.41 10.82
C TYR A 3 -2.94 9.76 9.61
N LEU A 4 -3.82 10.49 8.96
CA LEU A 4 -4.50 10.07 7.74
C LEU A 4 -4.05 10.93 6.58
N ILE A 5 -3.63 10.31 5.47
CA ILE A 5 -3.40 11.02 4.23
C ILE A 5 -4.66 10.90 3.36
N THR A 6 -5.14 12.02 2.83
CA THR A 6 -6.41 12.08 2.09
C THR A 6 -6.17 12.47 0.64
N ARG A 7 -7.04 11.99 -0.25
CA ARG A 7 -7.00 12.34 -1.68
C ARG A 7 -7.86 13.55 -2.02
N HIS A 8 -8.91 13.82 -1.24
CA HIS A 8 -9.84 14.91 -1.58
C HIS A 8 -9.14 16.27 -1.51
N ASP A 9 -8.64 16.63 -0.32
CA ASP A 9 -7.93 17.91 -0.13
C ASP A 9 -6.40 17.73 -0.21
N ALA A 10 -5.95 16.52 -0.58
CA ALA A 10 -4.54 16.17 -0.74
C ALA A 10 -3.66 16.63 0.45
N ARG A 11 -4.03 16.24 1.67
CA ARG A 11 -3.36 16.66 2.90
C ARG A 11 -3.28 15.52 3.93
N VAL A 12 -2.47 15.74 4.94
CA VAL A 12 -2.42 14.91 6.15
C VAL A 12 -3.32 15.52 7.22
N ILE A 13 -4.21 14.72 7.78
CA ILE A 13 -5.07 15.07 8.90
C ILE A 13 -4.62 14.29 10.13
N VAL A 14 -4.49 14.95 11.25
CA VAL A 14 -4.03 14.38 12.51
C VAL A 14 -5.17 14.39 13.53
N TYR A 15 -5.41 13.23 14.11
CA TYR A 15 -6.39 13.01 15.17
C TYR A 15 -5.73 12.46 16.42
N GLU A 16 -6.33 12.71 17.59
CA GLU A 16 -6.09 11.87 18.76
C GLU A 16 -6.73 10.49 18.55
N ARG A 17 -6.39 9.51 19.41
CA ARG A 17 -6.89 8.14 19.29
C ARG A 17 -8.41 7.98 19.46
N ASP A 18 -9.04 8.93 20.14
CA ASP A 18 -10.49 8.99 20.35
C ASP A 18 -11.25 9.63 19.16
N GLY A 19 -10.52 10.11 18.14
CA GLY A 19 -11.08 10.76 16.96
C GLY A 19 -11.13 12.29 17.06
N THR A 20 -10.66 12.89 18.15
CA THR A 20 -10.58 14.35 18.28
C THR A 20 -9.60 14.92 17.27
N PHE A 21 -10.04 15.87 16.43
CA PHE A 21 -9.19 16.57 15.47
C PHE A 21 -8.09 17.38 16.19
N VAL A 22 -6.86 17.26 15.71
CA VAL A 22 -5.71 18.01 16.26
C VAL A 22 -5.25 19.08 15.30
N THR A 23 -4.92 18.69 14.08
CA THR A 23 -4.40 19.61 13.04
C THR A 23 -4.45 18.97 11.66
N SER A 24 -4.16 19.74 10.62
CA SER A 24 -3.88 19.23 9.27
C SER A 24 -2.77 20.06 8.62
N TRP A 25 -2.05 19.44 7.68
CA TRP A 25 -0.98 20.08 6.94
C TRP A 25 -0.82 19.43 5.55
N GLY A 26 0.00 20.06 4.69
CA GLY A 26 0.33 19.57 3.35
C GLY A 26 -0.61 20.02 2.26
N GLU A 27 -1.46 21.04 2.51
CA GLU A 27 -2.24 21.69 1.46
C GLU A 27 -1.31 22.29 0.39
N GLY A 28 -1.57 21.97 -0.89
CA GLY A 28 -0.73 22.38 -2.01
C GLY A 28 0.63 21.66 -2.13
N VAL A 29 0.95 20.74 -1.20
CA VAL A 29 2.20 19.98 -1.22
C VAL A 29 2.08 18.71 -2.04
N PHE A 30 0.92 18.07 -2.01
CA PHE A 30 0.67 16.80 -2.70
C PHE A 30 -0.09 17.02 -4.00
N SER A 31 0.11 16.07 -4.94
CA SER A 31 -0.78 15.94 -6.10
C SER A 31 -2.20 15.54 -5.66
N GLY A 32 -3.11 15.39 -6.60
CA GLY A 32 -4.45 14.87 -6.30
C GLY A 32 -4.50 13.41 -5.84
N ARG A 33 -3.35 12.70 -5.74
CA ARG A 33 -3.29 11.27 -5.41
C ARG A 33 -2.16 10.87 -4.46
N PRO A 34 -2.02 11.49 -3.28
CA PRO A 34 -1.15 10.92 -2.27
C PRO A 34 -1.63 9.50 -1.92
N HIS A 35 -0.69 8.58 -1.70
CA HIS A 35 -1.01 7.16 -1.69
C HIS A 35 -0.66 6.44 -0.39
N CYS A 36 0.44 6.75 0.24
CA CYS A 36 0.91 6.08 1.46
C CYS A 36 1.40 7.11 2.47
N ILE A 37 1.23 6.80 3.75
CA ILE A 37 1.83 7.51 4.88
C ILE A 37 2.43 6.50 5.84
N ARG A 38 3.66 6.76 6.32
CA ARG A 38 4.39 5.87 7.21
C ARG A 38 5.23 6.66 8.21
N PHE A 39 5.40 6.15 9.43
CA PHE A 39 6.36 6.70 10.39
C PHE A 39 7.68 5.95 10.35
N GLY A 40 8.78 6.69 10.38
CA GLY A 40 10.10 6.16 10.65
C GLY A 40 10.35 6.00 12.16
N SER A 41 11.37 5.21 12.50
CA SER A 41 11.85 5.09 13.90
C SER A 41 12.45 6.38 14.45
N ASP A 42 12.81 7.31 13.57
CA ASP A 42 13.26 8.68 13.88
C ASP A 42 12.09 9.65 14.18
N GLY A 43 10.84 9.15 14.14
CA GLY A 43 9.63 9.94 14.31
C GLY A 43 9.23 10.79 13.11
N ALA A 44 9.98 10.76 12.02
CA ALA A 44 9.61 11.45 10.78
C ALA A 44 8.45 10.77 10.08
N VAL A 45 7.71 11.55 9.29
CA VAL A 45 6.59 11.11 8.46
C VAL A 45 7.06 10.97 7.02
N TYR A 46 6.85 9.80 6.45
CA TYR A 46 7.14 9.52 5.05
C TYR A 46 5.83 9.38 4.29
N THR A 47 5.75 9.99 3.12
CA THR A 47 4.59 9.93 2.24
C THR A 47 5.00 9.52 0.84
N VAL A 48 4.09 8.85 0.15
CA VAL A 48 4.23 8.52 -1.27
C VAL A 48 3.15 9.24 -2.05
N ASP A 49 3.53 9.90 -3.14
CA ASP A 49 2.61 10.52 -4.08
C ASP A 49 2.75 9.84 -5.44
N ASP A 50 1.72 9.08 -5.84
CA ASP A 50 1.82 8.21 -7.00
C ASP A 50 1.87 8.97 -8.32
N VAL A 51 1.09 10.03 -8.47
CA VAL A 51 1.01 10.82 -9.71
C VAL A 51 2.17 11.79 -9.84
N ASP A 52 2.70 12.25 -8.72
CA ASP A 52 3.87 13.13 -8.68
C ASP A 52 5.20 12.35 -8.77
N HIS A 53 5.15 11.02 -8.73
CA HIS A 53 6.31 10.12 -8.79
C HIS A 53 7.33 10.39 -7.68
N THR A 54 6.89 10.74 -6.47
CA THR A 54 7.78 11.12 -5.37
C THR A 54 7.51 10.37 -4.08
N VAL A 55 8.58 10.20 -3.30
CA VAL A 55 8.53 9.86 -1.87
C VAL A 55 9.09 11.03 -1.09
N ARG A 56 8.38 11.49 -0.07
CA ARG A 56 8.77 12.68 0.70
C ARG A 56 8.86 12.36 2.18
N LYS A 57 9.83 12.99 2.85
CA LYS A 57 10.03 12.94 4.30
C LYS A 57 9.68 14.28 4.91
N PHE A 58 8.95 14.26 6.02
CA PHE A 58 8.53 15.44 6.77
C PHE A 58 8.76 15.24 8.26
N THR A 59 8.80 16.34 9.00
CA THR A 59 8.57 16.32 10.45
C THR A 59 7.09 15.99 10.72
N PRO A 60 6.71 15.58 11.95
CA PRO A 60 5.30 15.30 12.28
C PRO A 60 4.35 16.49 12.09
N ASP A 61 4.86 17.71 12.12
CA ASP A 61 4.12 18.96 11.87
C ASP A 61 4.15 19.42 10.41
N GLY A 62 4.71 18.59 9.49
CA GLY A 62 4.63 18.81 8.04
C GLY A 62 5.78 19.63 7.42
N LYS A 63 6.85 19.94 8.16
CA LYS A 63 8.03 20.59 7.59
C LYS A 63 8.79 19.61 6.70
N PRO A 64 9.08 19.95 5.42
CA PRO A 64 9.80 19.05 4.50
C PRO A 64 11.25 18.85 4.94
N LEU A 65 11.73 17.60 4.84
CA LEU A 65 13.08 17.18 5.19
C LEU A 65 13.85 16.58 4.01
N MET A 66 13.18 15.78 3.17
CA MET A 66 13.79 15.10 2.02
C MET A 66 12.74 14.76 0.96
N MET A 67 13.16 14.67 -0.28
CA MET A 67 12.35 14.17 -1.39
C MET A 67 13.18 13.23 -2.27
N LEU A 68 12.60 12.08 -2.62
CA LEU A 68 13.11 11.13 -3.60
C LEU A 68 12.23 11.21 -4.85
N GLY A 69 12.82 11.05 -6.02
CA GLY A 69 12.16 11.24 -7.30
C GLY A 69 12.13 12.71 -7.73
N THR A 70 11.62 12.97 -8.91
CA THR A 70 11.46 14.33 -9.47
C THR A 70 9.98 14.57 -9.73
N PRO A 71 9.38 15.63 -9.16
CA PRO A 71 7.96 15.89 -9.33
C PRO A 71 7.51 15.90 -10.79
N GLY A 72 6.48 15.11 -11.11
CA GLY A 72 5.92 14.98 -12.44
C GLY A 72 6.78 14.24 -13.47
N VAL A 73 7.93 13.68 -13.07
CA VAL A 73 8.83 12.96 -13.99
C VAL A 73 8.72 11.45 -13.77
N ALA A 74 8.09 10.77 -14.72
CA ALA A 74 7.96 9.31 -14.74
C ALA A 74 9.16 8.64 -15.41
N SER A 75 9.59 7.49 -14.88
CA SER A 75 10.53 6.60 -15.57
C SER A 75 9.87 5.91 -16.77
N ASP A 76 10.65 5.64 -17.80
CA ASP A 76 10.20 4.77 -18.87
C ASP A 76 10.14 3.31 -18.37
N THR A 77 9.02 2.66 -18.60
CA THR A 77 8.74 1.25 -18.27
C THR A 77 8.04 0.51 -19.41
N GLY A 78 7.86 1.18 -20.54
CA GLY A 78 7.08 0.67 -21.68
C GLY A 78 5.57 0.64 -21.46
N ILE A 79 5.07 1.15 -20.32
CA ILE A 79 3.63 1.18 -20.01
C ILE A 79 2.86 2.02 -21.03
N ASP A 80 1.69 1.53 -21.48
CA ASP A 80 0.75 2.31 -22.27
C ASP A 80 -0.33 2.93 -21.37
N PRO A 81 -0.25 4.25 -21.07
CA PRO A 81 -1.20 4.92 -20.20
C PRO A 81 -2.60 5.11 -20.83
N SER A 82 -2.75 4.90 -22.14
CA SER A 82 -4.04 5.02 -22.84
C SER A 82 -4.98 3.85 -22.56
N ILE A 83 -4.44 2.70 -22.14
CA ILE A 83 -5.20 1.50 -21.80
C ILE A 83 -5.99 1.74 -20.50
N LYS A 84 -7.32 1.63 -20.56
CA LYS A 84 -8.21 1.90 -19.41
C LYS A 84 -8.29 0.71 -18.46
N ASP A 85 -8.34 -0.50 -18.97
CA ASP A 85 -8.39 -1.70 -18.12
C ASP A 85 -7.07 -1.87 -17.38
N LEU A 86 -7.16 -2.14 -16.07
CA LEU A 86 -5.97 -2.22 -15.22
C LEU A 86 -5.08 -3.42 -15.58
N TYR A 87 -5.69 -4.58 -15.84
CA TYR A 87 -4.96 -5.80 -16.17
C TYR A 87 -4.18 -5.61 -17.49
N ASP A 88 -4.83 -5.12 -18.53
CA ASP A 88 -4.20 -4.90 -19.83
C ASP A 88 -3.13 -3.82 -19.76
N ARG A 89 -3.37 -2.75 -18.99
CA ARG A 89 -2.39 -1.70 -18.77
C ARG A 89 -1.14 -2.20 -18.05
N LEU A 90 -1.29 -2.99 -16.99
CA LEU A 90 -0.14 -3.60 -16.30
C LEU A 90 0.60 -4.59 -17.22
N SER A 91 -0.13 -5.32 -18.08
CA SER A 91 0.45 -6.22 -19.08
C SER A 91 1.27 -5.49 -20.14
N SER A 92 1.11 -4.18 -20.32
CA SER A 92 1.91 -3.39 -21.26
C SER A 92 3.27 -2.97 -20.69
N ILE A 93 3.51 -3.10 -19.39
CA ILE A 93 4.82 -2.84 -18.77
C ILE A 93 5.81 -3.89 -19.31
N THR A 94 6.88 -3.44 -19.94
CA THR A 94 7.87 -4.33 -20.58
C THR A 94 9.14 -4.51 -19.79
N HIS A 95 9.47 -3.56 -18.91
CA HIS A 95 10.67 -3.59 -18.09
C HIS A 95 10.51 -2.72 -16.85
N GLY A 96 11.33 -2.97 -15.82
CA GLY A 96 11.44 -2.09 -14.66
C GLY A 96 12.31 -0.86 -14.97
N GLY A 97 11.86 0.34 -14.58
CA GLY A 97 12.55 1.61 -14.79
C GLY A 97 13.40 2.06 -13.59
N PRO A 98 14.20 3.14 -13.75
CA PRO A 98 14.92 3.81 -12.68
C PRO A 98 13.96 4.33 -11.59
N PRO A 99 14.39 5.20 -10.65
CA PRO A 99 13.45 5.72 -9.66
C PRO A 99 12.17 6.24 -10.29
N PHE A 100 11.12 5.72 -9.96
CA PHE A 100 9.69 5.90 -9.92
C PHE A 100 8.93 6.10 -11.27
N ASN A 101 8.00 5.18 -11.43
CA ASN A 101 6.82 5.43 -12.25
C ASN A 101 5.56 5.02 -11.47
N ARG A 102 5.01 5.98 -10.69
CA ARG A 102 3.84 5.84 -9.84
C ARG A 102 4.05 4.92 -8.62
N PRO A 103 4.96 5.31 -7.69
CA PRO A 103 5.24 4.56 -6.48
C PRO A 103 4.00 4.42 -5.60
N THR A 104 3.94 3.34 -4.81
CA THR A 104 2.75 2.92 -4.08
C THR A 104 2.95 2.88 -2.57
N GLY A 105 4.13 2.50 -2.09
CA GLY A 105 4.37 2.38 -0.65
C GLY A 105 5.83 2.58 -0.28
N VAL A 106 6.07 2.88 0.99
CA VAL A 106 7.41 3.03 1.57
C VAL A 106 7.50 2.31 2.91
N ALA A 107 8.60 1.64 3.16
CA ALA A 107 8.97 1.10 4.47
C ALA A 107 10.33 1.64 4.90
N ILE A 108 10.46 1.87 6.20
CA ILE A 108 11.69 2.31 6.82
C ILE A 108 12.26 1.15 7.63
N ALA A 109 13.45 0.68 7.24
CA ALA A 109 14.15 -0.40 7.93
C ALA A 109 14.71 0.07 9.29
N PRO A 110 15.04 -0.85 10.21
CA PRO A 110 15.63 -0.49 11.50
C PRO A 110 16.95 0.31 11.41
N ASN A 111 17.72 0.13 10.33
CA ASN A 111 18.94 0.88 10.06
C ASN A 111 18.71 2.24 9.38
N GLY A 112 17.46 2.60 9.13
CA GLY A 112 17.07 3.84 8.46
C GLY A 112 16.98 3.76 6.93
N ASP A 113 17.36 2.66 6.29
CA ASP A 113 17.19 2.48 4.85
C ASP A 113 15.70 2.52 4.47
N LEU A 114 15.44 3.08 3.29
CA LEU A 114 14.10 3.21 2.73
C LEU A 114 13.90 2.17 1.64
N TYR A 115 12.78 1.46 1.73
CA TYR A 115 12.35 0.52 0.69
C TYR A 115 11.06 1.05 0.07
N VAL A 116 11.05 1.27 -1.22
CA VAL A 116 9.91 1.83 -1.94
C VAL A 116 9.39 0.80 -2.93
N CYS A 117 8.12 0.46 -2.85
CA CYS A 117 7.47 -0.27 -3.93
C CYS A 117 6.92 0.73 -4.96
N ASP A 118 7.16 0.43 -6.23
CA ASP A 118 6.78 1.25 -7.37
C ASP A 118 5.97 0.39 -8.33
N GLY A 119 4.63 0.49 -8.26
CA GLY A 119 3.77 -0.55 -8.80
C GLY A 119 2.66 -0.11 -9.75
N TYR A 120 2.15 1.14 -9.74
CA TYR A 120 1.04 1.51 -10.63
C TYR A 120 1.43 1.65 -12.10
N ALA A 121 2.72 1.91 -12.36
CA ALA A 121 3.24 2.00 -13.71
C ALA A 121 4.69 1.49 -13.81
N ASN A 122 5.11 0.73 -12.82
CA ASN A 122 6.39 0.03 -12.74
C ASN A 122 6.17 -1.34 -12.06
N ALA A 123 7.21 -2.17 -12.02
CA ALA A 123 7.19 -3.47 -11.36
C ALA A 123 8.46 -3.65 -10.50
N ARG A 124 8.77 -2.62 -9.69
CA ARG A 124 10.05 -2.56 -8.98
C ARG A 124 9.93 -2.30 -7.48
N ILE A 125 10.97 -2.73 -6.79
CA ILE A 125 11.31 -2.30 -5.44
C ILE A 125 12.65 -1.55 -5.52
N HIS A 126 12.73 -0.40 -4.85
CA HIS A 126 13.93 0.42 -4.76
C HIS A 126 14.38 0.51 -3.30
N ARG A 127 15.67 0.30 -3.04
CA ARG A 127 16.27 0.51 -1.73
C ARG A 127 17.18 1.73 -1.77
N PHE A 128 16.96 2.65 -0.84
CA PHE A 128 17.78 3.84 -0.63
C PHE A 128 18.38 3.79 0.77
N SER A 129 19.54 4.41 0.95
CA SER A 129 20.06 4.73 2.27
C SER A 129 19.23 5.80 2.96
N ALA A 130 19.42 6.00 4.25
CA ALA A 130 18.69 6.98 5.05
C ALA A 130 18.83 8.43 4.56
N ASP A 131 19.90 8.74 3.84
CA ASP A 131 20.17 10.05 3.22
C ASP A 131 19.56 10.21 1.81
N GLY A 132 18.90 9.15 1.30
CA GLY A 132 18.23 9.16 -0.01
C GLY A 132 19.10 8.72 -1.20
N THR A 133 20.30 8.19 -0.97
CA THR A 133 21.11 7.62 -2.04
C THR A 133 20.55 6.25 -2.47
N LEU A 134 20.32 6.06 -3.77
CA LEU A 134 19.86 4.77 -4.29
C LEU A 134 20.95 3.71 -4.13
N ILE A 135 20.63 2.62 -3.42
CA ILE A 135 21.54 1.49 -3.19
C ILE A 135 21.32 0.44 -4.28
N GLN A 136 20.08 0.04 -4.51
CA GLN A 136 19.74 -0.98 -5.50
C GLN A 136 18.25 -0.95 -5.87
N SER A 137 17.92 -1.62 -6.97
CA SER A 137 16.54 -1.90 -7.39
C SER A 137 16.42 -3.34 -7.87
N TRP A 138 15.25 -3.95 -7.65
CA TRP A 138 14.96 -5.30 -8.16
C TRP A 138 13.48 -5.43 -8.51
N GLY A 139 13.16 -6.47 -9.25
CA GLY A 139 11.83 -6.77 -9.77
C GLY A 139 11.67 -6.38 -11.22
N GLU A 140 10.91 -7.20 -11.92
CA GLU A 140 10.49 -7.02 -13.32
C GLU A 140 8.99 -7.39 -13.42
N PRO A 141 8.27 -6.96 -14.48
CA PRO A 141 6.87 -7.33 -14.67
C PRO A 141 6.71 -8.83 -14.84
N GLY A 142 5.70 -9.41 -14.18
CA GLY A 142 5.37 -10.83 -14.35
C GLY A 142 4.89 -11.54 -13.08
N THR A 143 4.75 -12.87 -13.20
CA THR A 143 4.20 -13.76 -12.17
C THR A 143 5.25 -14.67 -11.51
N ALA A 144 6.46 -14.77 -12.07
CA ALA A 144 7.53 -15.58 -11.49
C ALA A 144 7.97 -15.04 -10.11
N PRO A 145 8.63 -15.85 -9.27
CA PRO A 145 9.26 -15.36 -8.04
C PRO A 145 10.21 -14.18 -8.32
N GLY A 146 10.07 -13.11 -7.55
CA GLY A 146 10.84 -11.87 -7.74
C GLY A 146 10.32 -10.93 -8.82
N HIS A 147 9.32 -11.34 -9.61
CA HIS A 147 8.59 -10.49 -10.55
C HIS A 147 7.32 -9.96 -9.90
N PHE A 148 6.77 -8.86 -10.41
CA PHE A 148 5.61 -8.20 -9.82
C PHE A 148 4.55 -7.81 -10.86
N ASN A 149 3.29 -7.86 -10.43
CA ASN A 149 2.19 -7.17 -11.06
C ASN A 149 1.53 -6.26 -10.03
N LEU A 150 1.99 -5.03 -9.99
CA LEU A 150 1.57 -4.00 -9.05
C LEU A 150 2.02 -4.31 -7.60
N PRO A 151 3.34 -4.24 -7.27
CA PRO A 151 3.78 -4.18 -5.87
C PRO A 151 3.17 -2.94 -5.21
N HIS A 152 2.28 -3.16 -4.21
CA HIS A 152 1.37 -2.11 -3.74
C HIS A 152 1.74 -1.56 -2.36
N ASP A 153 2.21 -2.39 -1.45
CA ASP A 153 2.74 -1.98 -0.17
C ASP A 153 3.94 -2.83 0.24
N ILE A 154 4.71 -2.33 1.17
CA ILE A 154 5.97 -2.93 1.59
C ILE A 154 6.18 -2.75 3.08
N TRP A 155 6.78 -3.74 3.73
CA TRP A 155 7.20 -3.67 5.12
C TRP A 155 8.55 -4.33 5.32
N VAL A 156 9.38 -3.73 6.17
CA VAL A 156 10.65 -4.33 6.59
C VAL A 156 10.53 -4.74 8.06
N ALA A 157 10.67 -6.04 8.32
CA ALA A 157 10.64 -6.56 9.68
C ALA A 157 11.98 -6.31 10.41
N THR A 158 11.97 -6.45 11.73
CA THR A 158 13.16 -6.25 12.57
C THR A 158 14.28 -7.28 12.32
N ASP A 159 13.94 -8.44 11.72
CA ASP A 159 14.90 -9.46 11.30
C ASP A 159 15.48 -9.21 9.89
N GLY A 160 15.14 -8.09 9.26
CA GLY A 160 15.61 -7.66 7.95
C GLY A 160 14.87 -8.26 6.75
N ARG A 161 13.84 -9.10 6.98
CA ARG A 161 12.99 -9.57 5.88
C ARG A 161 12.13 -8.44 5.34
N VAL A 162 12.00 -8.41 4.02
CA VAL A 162 11.21 -7.43 3.27
C VAL A 162 9.96 -8.13 2.74
N PHE A 163 8.79 -7.68 3.17
CA PHE A 163 7.47 -8.21 2.78
C PHE A 163 6.86 -7.27 1.75
N VAL A 164 6.46 -7.79 0.60
CA VAL A 164 5.88 -7.02 -0.50
C VAL A 164 4.50 -7.55 -0.82
N ALA A 165 3.49 -6.69 -0.73
CA ALA A 165 2.14 -6.97 -1.20
C ALA A 165 2.11 -6.86 -2.74
N ASP A 166 2.21 -7.98 -3.44
CA ASP A 166 2.17 -8.08 -4.88
C ASP A 166 0.71 -8.26 -5.34
N ARG A 167 0.01 -7.11 -5.43
CA ARG A 167 -1.45 -6.99 -5.38
C ARG A 167 -2.15 -7.78 -6.47
N GLU A 168 -1.84 -7.56 -7.74
CA GLU A 168 -2.56 -8.17 -8.84
C GLU A 168 -2.08 -9.62 -9.12
N ASN A 169 -1.01 -10.06 -8.44
CA ASN A 169 -0.59 -11.45 -8.35
C ASN A 169 -1.22 -12.19 -7.15
N ASP A 170 -2.09 -11.54 -6.36
CA ASP A 170 -2.75 -12.15 -5.19
C ASP A 170 -1.78 -12.87 -4.26
N ARG A 171 -0.65 -12.24 -3.91
CA ARG A 171 0.37 -12.84 -3.05
C ARG A 171 1.13 -11.80 -2.23
N ILE A 172 1.78 -12.28 -1.17
CA ILE A 172 2.86 -11.57 -0.49
C ILE A 172 4.15 -12.27 -0.87
N GLN A 173 5.16 -11.53 -1.33
CA GLN A 173 6.49 -12.04 -1.55
C GLN A 173 7.42 -11.56 -0.44
N ILE A 174 8.32 -12.44 0.00
CA ILE A 174 9.28 -12.19 1.07
C ILE A 174 10.68 -12.24 0.49
N PHE A 175 11.48 -11.21 0.82
CA PHE A 175 12.86 -11.05 0.36
C PHE A 175 13.80 -10.84 1.54
N GLY A 176 15.06 -11.17 1.35
CA GLY A 176 16.13 -10.66 2.18
C GLY A 176 16.39 -9.18 1.90
N SER A 177 17.11 -8.49 2.79
CA SER A 177 17.40 -7.05 2.70
C SER A 177 18.12 -6.62 1.41
N ALA A 178 18.80 -7.55 0.74
CA ALA A 178 19.47 -7.35 -0.56
C ALA A 178 18.61 -7.82 -1.76
N GLY A 179 17.28 -7.90 -1.63
CA GLY A 179 16.37 -8.24 -2.72
C GLY A 179 16.38 -9.72 -3.14
N ARG A 180 17.08 -10.60 -2.42
CA ARG A 180 17.04 -12.05 -2.70
C ARG A 180 15.67 -12.61 -2.31
N PHE A 181 14.95 -13.19 -3.27
CA PHE A 181 13.69 -13.90 -3.01
C PHE A 181 13.90 -15.03 -2.00
N LEU A 182 12.99 -15.15 -1.03
CA LEU A 182 12.99 -16.19 0.01
C LEU A 182 11.81 -17.12 -0.13
N GLU A 183 10.60 -16.57 -0.12
CA GLU A 183 9.35 -17.32 -0.16
C GLU A 183 8.19 -16.42 -0.64
N GLN A 184 7.02 -17.04 -0.86
CA GLN A 184 5.78 -16.32 -1.15
C GLN A 184 4.57 -16.98 -0.50
N TRP A 185 3.55 -16.16 -0.17
CA TRP A 185 2.27 -16.62 0.38
C TRP A 185 1.12 -16.24 -0.55
N THR A 186 0.35 -17.25 -0.97
CA THR A 186 -0.68 -17.12 -2.00
C THR A 186 -2.12 -17.28 -1.47
N HIS A 187 -2.31 -17.35 -0.16
CA HIS A 187 -3.63 -17.48 0.47
C HIS A 187 -4.28 -16.14 0.82
N VAL A 188 -3.80 -15.06 0.22
CA VAL A 188 -4.36 -13.70 0.23
C VAL A 188 -4.98 -13.35 -1.12
N GLN A 189 -5.87 -12.36 -1.15
CA GLN A 189 -6.44 -11.78 -2.37
C GLN A 189 -6.10 -10.31 -2.46
N ARG A 190 -5.64 -9.81 -3.61
CA ARG A 190 -5.32 -8.38 -3.86
C ARG A 190 -4.82 -7.65 -2.62
N PRO A 191 -3.70 -8.07 -1.98
CA PRO A 191 -3.20 -7.43 -0.77
C PRO A 191 -2.82 -5.98 -1.08
N THR A 192 -3.38 -5.03 -0.33
CA THR A 192 -3.22 -3.59 -0.54
C THR A 192 -2.36 -2.92 0.50
N GLY A 193 -2.38 -3.39 1.74
CA GLY A 193 -1.61 -2.81 2.83
C GLY A 193 -1.04 -3.88 3.74
N LEU A 194 0.12 -3.60 4.29
CA LEU A 194 0.85 -4.43 5.24
C LEU A 194 1.18 -3.64 6.50
N CYS A 195 0.97 -4.25 7.66
CA CYS A 195 1.48 -3.76 8.93
C CYS A 195 1.99 -4.93 9.75
N ILE A 196 3.24 -4.85 10.23
CA ILE A 196 3.78 -5.85 11.16
C ILE A 196 3.88 -5.23 12.54
N ARG A 197 3.20 -5.85 13.51
CA ARG A 197 3.21 -5.45 14.91
C ARG A 197 3.16 -6.67 15.81
N ASP A 198 4.01 -6.72 16.83
CA ASP A 198 4.03 -7.77 17.85
C ASP A 198 4.05 -9.20 17.26
N ARG A 199 4.85 -9.40 16.20
CA ARG A 199 4.99 -10.65 15.43
C ARG A 199 3.71 -11.09 14.70
N LEU A 200 2.75 -10.20 14.53
CA LEU A 200 1.57 -10.38 13.70
C LEU A 200 1.68 -9.53 12.43
N ILE A 201 1.20 -10.08 11.34
CA ILE A 201 1.13 -9.40 10.05
C ILE A 201 -0.34 -9.17 9.74
N TYR A 202 -0.72 -7.90 9.65
CA TYR A 202 -2.05 -7.47 9.26
C TYR A 202 -2.03 -7.12 7.77
N VAL A 203 -2.95 -7.70 7.03
CA VAL A 203 -3.05 -7.52 5.57
C VAL A 203 -4.43 -7.02 5.23
N SER A 204 -4.54 -5.82 4.65
CA SER A 204 -5.78 -5.40 4.00
C SER A 204 -5.85 -5.99 2.61
N GLU A 205 -7.01 -6.58 2.27
CA GLU A 205 -7.23 -7.31 1.02
C GLU A 205 -8.43 -6.73 0.27
N LEU A 206 -8.18 -6.24 -0.95
CA LEU A 206 -9.18 -5.56 -1.75
C LEU A 206 -10.20 -6.56 -2.34
N TRP A 207 -11.39 -6.07 -2.60
CA TRP A 207 -12.51 -6.76 -3.21
C TRP A 207 -12.21 -7.19 -4.66
N TRP A 208 -12.53 -8.43 -5.01
CA TRP A 208 -12.67 -8.92 -6.36
C TRP A 208 -14.15 -9.04 -6.75
N THR A 209 -14.55 -8.44 -7.87
CA THR A 209 -15.89 -8.61 -8.44
C THR A 209 -15.88 -9.63 -9.59
N PRO A 210 -16.97 -10.37 -9.83
CA PRO A 210 -17.07 -11.27 -10.96
C PRO A 210 -16.75 -10.57 -12.29
N GLY A 211 -16.00 -11.24 -13.15
CA GLY A 211 -15.59 -10.73 -14.45
C GLY A 211 -14.25 -9.99 -14.46
N GLN A 212 -13.72 -9.57 -13.31
CA GLN A 212 -12.36 -9.02 -13.22
C GLN A 212 -11.31 -10.10 -13.52
N ARG A 213 -10.09 -9.66 -13.87
CA ARG A 213 -8.96 -10.55 -14.18
C ARG A 213 -7.83 -10.39 -13.19
N SER A 214 -7.41 -11.50 -12.60
CA SER A 214 -6.20 -11.63 -11.77
C SER A 214 -5.10 -12.31 -12.58
N PHE A 215 -3.84 -11.88 -12.41
CA PHE A 215 -2.70 -12.54 -13.05
C PHE A 215 -2.48 -13.97 -12.52
N ARG A 216 -2.92 -14.26 -11.30
CA ARG A 216 -2.79 -15.60 -10.71
C ARG A 216 -4.06 -16.46 -10.88
N LEU A 217 -5.23 -15.89 -10.65
CA LEU A 217 -6.50 -16.63 -10.62
C LEU A 217 -7.17 -16.73 -12.00
N GLY A 218 -6.69 -15.93 -13.00
CA GLY A 218 -7.39 -15.77 -14.26
C GLY A 218 -8.67 -14.94 -14.08
N LYS A 219 -9.73 -15.29 -14.80
CA LYS A 219 -11.02 -14.63 -14.68
C LYS A 219 -11.68 -14.98 -13.33
N VAL A 220 -12.03 -13.97 -12.57
CA VAL A 220 -12.70 -14.14 -11.28
C VAL A 220 -14.20 -14.43 -11.53
N GLU A 221 -14.67 -15.58 -11.10
CA GLU A 221 -16.05 -16.03 -11.37
C GLU A 221 -17.03 -15.70 -10.24
N ARG A 222 -16.53 -15.44 -9.04
CA ARG A 222 -17.36 -15.15 -7.86
C ARG A 222 -16.98 -13.84 -7.20
N ASP A 223 -17.90 -13.29 -6.46
CA ASP A 223 -17.66 -12.17 -5.57
C ASP A 223 -16.74 -12.60 -4.42
N MET A 224 -15.66 -11.84 -4.17
CA MET A 224 -14.72 -12.05 -3.06
C MET A 224 -14.59 -10.75 -2.29
N PRO A 225 -15.36 -10.55 -1.22
CA PRO A 225 -15.41 -9.29 -0.47
C PRO A 225 -14.03 -8.82 0.05
N GLY A 226 -13.88 -7.51 0.21
CA GLY A 226 -12.76 -6.92 0.92
C GLY A 226 -12.69 -7.47 2.34
N ARG A 227 -11.47 -7.64 2.88
CA ARG A 227 -11.25 -8.21 4.22
C ARG A 227 -9.92 -7.82 4.81
N VAL A 228 -9.74 -8.13 6.08
CA VAL A 228 -8.43 -8.10 6.74
C VAL A 228 -8.05 -9.52 7.14
N SER A 229 -6.83 -9.94 6.78
CA SER A 229 -6.21 -11.17 7.27
C SER A 229 -5.15 -10.86 8.31
N VAL A 230 -5.08 -11.68 9.35
CA VAL A 230 -4.02 -11.63 10.37
C VAL A 230 -3.22 -12.92 10.25
N LEU A 231 -1.92 -12.79 10.01
CA LEU A 231 -0.98 -13.88 9.84
C LEU A 231 0.09 -13.83 10.92
N ASP A 232 0.71 -14.96 11.20
CA ASP A 232 1.96 -14.98 11.96
C ASP A 232 3.18 -14.74 11.03
N MET A 233 4.38 -14.66 11.61
CA MET A 233 5.63 -14.40 10.87
C MET A 233 6.09 -15.57 9.99
N SER A 234 5.41 -16.71 10.02
CA SER A 234 5.60 -17.86 9.10
C SER A 234 4.59 -17.87 7.95
N GLY A 235 3.66 -16.90 7.92
CA GLY A 235 2.59 -16.83 6.95
C GLY A 235 1.35 -17.66 7.29
N LYS A 236 1.31 -18.31 8.45
CA LYS A 236 0.12 -19.05 8.88
C LYS A 236 -1.03 -18.08 9.14
N LEU A 237 -2.17 -18.32 8.51
CA LEU A 237 -3.39 -17.58 8.76
C LEU A 237 -3.91 -17.88 10.18
N LEU A 238 -4.10 -16.82 10.95
CA LEU A 238 -4.66 -16.88 12.31
C LEU A 238 -6.14 -16.54 12.31
N THR A 239 -6.54 -15.47 11.61
CA THR A 239 -7.93 -15.06 11.49
C THR A 239 -8.17 -14.18 10.27
N ARG A 240 -9.45 -14.07 9.85
CA ARG A 240 -9.95 -13.10 8.87
C ARG A 240 -11.22 -12.46 9.40
N PHE A 241 -11.44 -11.20 9.03
CA PHE A 241 -12.65 -10.48 9.41
C PHE A 241 -13.03 -9.41 8.38
N GLY A 242 -14.27 -8.88 8.52
CA GLY A 242 -14.76 -7.77 7.72
C GLY A 242 -15.32 -8.13 6.35
N HIS A 243 -15.70 -9.39 6.13
CA HIS A 243 -16.18 -9.91 4.85
C HIS A 243 -17.51 -10.66 4.93
N GLU A 244 -18.18 -10.60 6.08
CA GLU A 244 -19.46 -11.29 6.31
C GLU A 244 -20.62 -10.30 6.27
N GLY A 245 -21.62 -10.56 5.43
CA GLY A 245 -22.81 -9.72 5.31
C GLY A 245 -22.64 -8.48 4.44
N GLU A 246 -23.34 -7.41 4.78
CA GLU A 246 -23.38 -6.18 4.00
C GLU A 246 -22.06 -5.39 4.14
N ARG A 247 -21.45 -5.02 3.00
CA ARG A 247 -20.15 -4.32 2.96
C ARG A 247 -20.14 -2.96 3.63
N THR A 248 -21.28 -2.27 3.59
CA THR A 248 -21.44 -0.93 4.18
C THR A 248 -21.74 -0.98 5.68
N ALA A 249 -21.98 -2.17 6.24
CA ALA A 249 -22.18 -2.34 7.67
C ALA A 249 -20.87 -2.09 8.44
N PRO A 250 -20.94 -1.50 9.65
CA PRO A 250 -19.77 -1.34 10.51
C PRO A 250 -19.06 -2.69 10.75
N GLY A 251 -17.73 -2.69 10.65
CA GLY A 251 -16.93 -3.89 10.81
C GLY A 251 -16.69 -4.68 9.52
N ASN A 252 -17.44 -4.42 8.46
CA ASN A 252 -17.18 -4.96 7.11
C ASN A 252 -16.44 -3.94 6.24
N PHE A 253 -15.88 -4.39 5.13
CA PHE A 253 -15.05 -3.56 4.25
C PHE A 253 -15.60 -3.48 2.83
N ILE A 254 -15.50 -2.29 2.26
CA ILE A 254 -15.83 -2.00 0.86
C ILE A 254 -14.55 -2.12 0.03
N ALA A 255 -13.53 -1.33 0.38
CA ALA A 255 -12.28 -1.24 -0.38
C ALA A 255 -11.10 -0.97 0.58
N PRO A 256 -10.77 -1.94 1.49
CA PRO A 256 -9.70 -1.76 2.46
C PRO A 256 -8.38 -1.58 1.73
N HIS A 257 -7.59 -0.59 2.15
CA HIS A 257 -6.42 -0.15 1.40
C HIS A 257 -5.19 0.07 2.29
N GLY A 258 -5.26 1.00 3.23
CA GLY A 258 -4.20 1.22 4.21
C GLY A 258 -4.53 0.53 5.53
N ILE A 259 -3.53 -0.05 6.20
CA ILE A 259 -3.70 -0.70 7.50
C ILE A 259 -2.56 -0.36 8.45
N CYS A 260 -2.88 -0.16 9.72
CA CYS A 260 -1.91 0.08 10.78
C CYS A 260 -2.42 -0.52 12.09
N ALA A 261 -1.52 -1.07 12.90
CA ALA A 261 -1.79 -1.44 14.29
C ALA A 261 -0.96 -0.57 15.24
N ASP A 262 -1.59 -0.03 16.28
CA ASP A 262 -0.90 0.80 17.26
C ASP A 262 -0.27 -0.01 18.41
N SER A 263 0.40 0.68 19.36
CA SER A 263 1.09 0.04 20.48
C SER A 263 0.16 -0.61 21.52
N ARG A 264 -1.16 -0.40 21.41
CA ARG A 264 -2.17 -1.05 22.26
C ARG A 264 -2.83 -2.24 21.54
N GLY A 265 -2.52 -2.43 20.25
CA GLY A 265 -3.10 -3.47 19.41
C GLY A 265 -4.42 -3.06 18.75
N ASP A 266 -4.81 -1.77 18.79
CA ASP A 266 -5.93 -1.28 18.02
C ASP A 266 -5.52 -1.25 16.53
N ILE A 267 -6.43 -1.71 15.66
CA ILE A 267 -6.22 -1.77 14.21
C ILE A 267 -6.98 -0.63 13.56
N TYR A 268 -6.33 0.06 12.65
CA TYR A 268 -6.90 1.14 11.85
C TYR A 268 -6.86 0.75 10.37
N VAL A 269 -8.01 0.83 9.69
CA VAL A 269 -8.12 0.49 8.27
C VAL A 269 -8.69 1.68 7.53
N ALA A 270 -7.91 2.19 6.57
CA ALA A 270 -8.35 3.23 5.64
C ALA A 270 -8.80 2.59 4.33
N GLU A 271 -9.89 3.10 3.75
CA GLU A 271 -10.52 2.54 2.56
C GLU A 271 -10.56 3.56 1.41
N VAL A 272 -10.37 3.09 0.19
CA VAL A 272 -10.54 3.87 -1.03
C VAL A 272 -11.98 3.78 -1.57
N THR A 273 -12.93 3.80 -0.68
CA THR A 273 -14.37 3.59 -0.94
C THR A 273 -14.90 4.49 -2.05
N HIS A 274 -14.58 5.79 -2.01
CA HIS A 274 -15.05 6.71 -3.05
C HIS A 274 -14.52 6.32 -4.44
N THR A 275 -13.22 6.20 -4.58
CA THR A 275 -12.56 5.93 -5.87
C THR A 275 -12.90 4.54 -6.41
N PHE A 276 -13.02 3.54 -5.53
CA PHE A 276 -13.21 2.16 -5.94
C PHE A 276 -14.68 1.78 -6.15
N ALA A 277 -15.59 2.33 -5.36
CA ALA A 277 -16.99 1.87 -5.31
C ALA A 277 -18.02 3.00 -5.45
N ALA A 278 -17.97 4.05 -4.63
CA ALA A 278 -19.05 5.06 -4.59
C ALA A 278 -19.14 5.88 -5.88
N SER A 279 -18.00 6.30 -6.46
CA SER A 279 -17.98 7.01 -7.76
C SER A 279 -18.48 6.16 -8.94
N ARG A 280 -18.58 4.84 -8.75
CA ARG A 280 -19.07 3.87 -9.73
C ARG A 280 -20.51 3.40 -9.42
N GLY A 281 -21.16 3.96 -8.42
CA GLY A 281 -22.50 3.59 -7.99
C GLY A 281 -22.63 2.20 -7.35
N LEU A 282 -21.53 1.58 -6.94
CA LEU A 282 -21.52 0.24 -6.33
C LEU A 282 -21.89 0.26 -4.84
N VAL A 283 -21.76 1.41 -4.17
CA VAL A 283 -22.19 1.67 -2.80
C VAL A 283 -22.70 3.11 -2.70
N PRO A 284 -23.50 3.48 -1.68
CA PRO A 284 -23.97 4.84 -1.46
C PRO A 284 -22.81 5.84 -1.29
N ALA A 285 -22.97 7.06 -1.78
CA ALA A 285 -22.10 8.17 -1.45
C ALA A 285 -22.13 8.41 0.08
N GLY A 286 -20.97 8.65 0.69
CA GLY A 286 -20.87 8.81 2.14
C GLY A 286 -20.71 7.52 2.93
N SER A 287 -20.61 6.36 2.27
CA SER A 287 -20.18 5.12 2.93
C SER A 287 -18.80 5.30 3.59
N HIS A 288 -18.56 4.56 4.66
CA HIS A 288 -17.35 4.70 5.47
C HIS A 288 -16.05 4.55 4.65
N THR A 289 -15.03 5.29 5.04
CA THR A 289 -13.70 5.28 4.43
C THR A 289 -12.59 5.01 5.44
N PHE A 290 -12.94 4.91 6.71
CA PHE A 290 -11.99 4.67 7.78
C PHE A 290 -12.69 3.99 8.97
N GLN A 291 -12.07 2.95 9.51
CA GLN A 291 -12.57 2.24 10.66
C GLN A 291 -11.45 1.94 11.64
N LYS A 292 -11.78 1.99 12.93
CA LYS A 292 -10.93 1.59 14.04
C LYS A 292 -11.52 0.37 14.73
N PHE A 293 -10.71 -0.65 14.94
CA PHE A 293 -11.03 -1.86 15.68
C PHE A 293 -10.21 -1.85 16.97
N ALA A 294 -10.89 -1.59 18.08
CA ALA A 294 -10.23 -1.60 19.39
C ALA A 294 -9.98 -3.04 19.86
N ARG A 295 -8.79 -3.27 20.40
CA ARG A 295 -8.49 -4.52 21.08
C ARG A 295 -9.25 -4.56 22.42
N VAL A 296 -10.05 -5.59 22.63
CA VAL A 296 -10.79 -5.86 23.87
C VAL A 296 -9.94 -6.69 24.83
#